data_3db431a9d459554cb3a05b9e4b202d19
#
_entry.id   3db431a9d459554cb3a05b9e4b202d19
#
_cell.length_a   1.000
_cell.length_b   1.000
_cell.length_c   1.000
_cell.angle_alpha   90.00
_cell.angle_beta   90.00
_cell.angle_gamma   90.00
#
_symmetry.space_group_name_H-M   'P 1'
#
loop_
_entity.id
_entity.type
_entity.pdbx_description
1 polymer ?
#
loop_
_entity_poly.entity_id
_entity_poly.type
_entity_poly.pdbx_seq_one_letter_code
_entity_poly.pdbx_strand_id
1 'polypeptide(L)'
;MSIFTGSAVALVTPFLENGDVDYAKLKELVEFHVAHKTDAIVICGTTGEASTLSHEEHLECVKKCVEFADQRIKVIAGTGSNCTATAIYLSTEAESYGVDGLLVVTPYYNKATQKGLIAHFTAVANSVNVPIILYNVPSRTGCNIQPETAVYLAQNVENIVGIKEASGNISQVVKLASLANGCIDIYSGNDDQVVPLLALGGKGVISVTANI
;
A
#
# COMPACT_ATOMS: atom_id res chain seq x y z
N MET A 1 12.00 4.41 -10.34
CA MET A 1 12.38 2.96 -10.27
C MET A 1 11.29 2.27 -9.47
N SER A 2 10.77 1.12 -9.97
CA SER A 2 9.69 0.37 -9.27
C SER A 2 10.17 -0.14 -7.91
N ILE A 3 9.31 -0.11 -6.86
CA ILE A 3 9.64 -0.69 -5.55
C ILE A 3 9.80 -2.19 -5.68
N PHE A 4 8.87 -2.84 -6.40
CA PHE A 4 8.91 -4.26 -6.75
C PHE A 4 8.22 -4.51 -8.09
N THR A 5 8.37 -5.71 -8.63
CA THR A 5 7.61 -6.23 -9.78
C THR A 5 7.23 -7.67 -9.45
N GLY A 6 6.00 -8.08 -9.76
CA GLY A 6 5.52 -9.42 -9.43
C GLY A 6 4.43 -9.43 -8.37
N SER A 7 4.57 -10.26 -7.34
CA SER A 7 3.54 -10.47 -6.31
C SER A 7 3.98 -9.96 -4.94
N ALA A 8 3.25 -9.00 -4.42
CA ALA A 8 3.30 -8.63 -3.00
C ALA A 8 2.11 -9.23 -2.26
N VAL A 9 2.32 -9.66 -1.03
CA VAL A 9 1.25 -10.09 -0.14
C VAL A 9 0.73 -8.91 0.69
N ALA A 10 -0.59 -8.70 0.73
CA ALA A 10 -1.22 -7.90 1.77
C ALA A 10 -1.32 -8.77 3.02
N LEU A 11 -0.29 -8.73 3.87
CA LEU A 11 -0.13 -9.68 4.95
C LEU A 11 -1.22 -9.53 6.01
N VAL A 12 -1.73 -10.65 6.51
CA VAL A 12 -2.64 -10.71 7.66
C VAL A 12 -1.88 -10.38 8.95
N THR A 13 -2.58 -9.82 9.94
CA THR A 13 -2.05 -9.67 11.30
C THR A 13 -2.55 -10.82 12.15
N PRO A 14 -1.67 -11.72 12.64
CA PRO A 14 -2.08 -12.79 13.52
C PRO A 14 -2.31 -12.27 14.95
N PHE A 15 -3.32 -12.84 15.63
CA PHE A 15 -3.69 -12.47 16.99
C PHE A 15 -3.68 -13.69 17.90
N LEU A 16 -3.35 -13.46 19.17
CA LEU A 16 -3.52 -14.41 20.26
C LEU A 16 -5.01 -14.47 20.68
N GLU A 17 -5.39 -15.48 21.46
CA GLU A 17 -6.77 -15.64 21.97
C GLU A 17 -7.25 -14.45 22.82
N ASN A 18 -6.33 -13.73 23.47
CA ASN A 18 -6.63 -12.54 24.26
C ASN A 18 -6.79 -11.25 23.42
N GLY A 19 -6.57 -11.34 22.10
CA GLY A 19 -6.68 -10.21 21.17
C GLY A 19 -5.39 -9.44 20.93
N ASP A 20 -4.29 -9.75 21.63
CA ASP A 20 -2.98 -9.13 21.37
C ASP A 20 -2.38 -9.66 20.07
N VAL A 21 -1.51 -8.88 19.44
CA VAL A 21 -0.79 -9.31 18.23
C VAL A 21 0.17 -10.45 18.54
N ASP A 22 0.10 -11.53 17.77
CA ASP A 22 1.04 -12.65 17.85
C ASP A 22 2.28 -12.39 17.00
N TYR A 23 3.28 -11.74 17.58
CA TYR A 23 4.54 -11.46 16.89
C TYR A 23 5.37 -12.69 16.55
N ALA A 24 5.19 -13.80 17.29
CA ALA A 24 5.86 -15.07 16.97
C ALA A 24 5.29 -15.62 15.66
N LYS A 25 3.96 -15.63 15.54
CA LYS A 25 3.30 -16.04 14.30
C LYS A 25 3.53 -15.08 13.15
N LEU A 26 3.62 -13.77 13.41
CA LEU A 26 4.01 -12.79 12.39
C LEU A 26 5.38 -13.11 11.82
N LYS A 27 6.35 -13.48 12.64
CA LYS A 27 7.67 -13.94 12.20
C LYS A 27 7.58 -15.15 11.28
N GLU A 28 6.81 -16.17 11.65
CA GLU A 28 6.60 -17.37 10.82
C GLU A 28 6.01 -17.01 9.45
N LEU A 29 5.05 -16.07 9.39
CA LEU A 29 4.46 -15.60 8.13
C LEU A 29 5.48 -14.87 7.27
N VAL A 30 6.32 -14.01 7.84
CA VAL A 30 7.41 -13.34 7.10
C VAL A 30 8.38 -14.37 6.55
N GLU A 31 8.82 -15.34 7.35
CA GLU A 31 9.72 -16.42 6.90
C GLU A 31 9.09 -17.28 5.79
N PHE A 32 7.79 -17.55 5.88
CA PHE A 32 7.05 -18.23 4.82
C PHE A 32 7.17 -17.48 3.49
N HIS A 33 6.93 -16.17 3.47
CA HIS A 33 7.00 -15.38 2.25
C HIS A 33 8.43 -15.24 1.71
N VAL A 34 9.43 -15.13 2.58
CA VAL A 34 10.84 -15.16 2.19
C VAL A 34 11.20 -16.50 1.52
N ALA A 35 10.79 -17.62 2.15
CA ALA A 35 11.09 -18.96 1.62
C ALA A 35 10.39 -19.23 0.28
N HIS A 36 9.20 -18.68 0.06
CA HIS A 36 8.42 -18.84 -1.18
C HIS A 36 8.70 -17.75 -2.22
N LYS A 37 9.70 -16.88 -2.00
CA LYS A 37 10.16 -15.87 -2.95
C LYS A 37 9.06 -14.89 -3.35
N THR A 38 8.18 -14.51 -2.42
CA THR A 38 7.27 -13.38 -2.59
C THR A 38 8.11 -12.12 -2.81
N ASP A 39 7.72 -11.25 -3.74
CA ASP A 39 8.54 -10.09 -4.11
C ASP A 39 8.49 -8.95 -3.08
N ALA A 40 7.37 -8.81 -2.36
CA ALA A 40 7.22 -7.82 -1.28
C ALA A 40 6.15 -8.21 -0.26
N ILE A 41 6.27 -7.68 0.95
CA ILE A 41 5.25 -7.75 2.01
C ILE A 41 4.64 -6.36 2.19
N VAL A 42 3.31 -6.27 2.15
CA VAL A 42 2.57 -5.10 2.59
C VAL A 42 2.03 -5.37 3.99
N ILE A 43 2.68 -4.78 5.00
CA ILE A 43 2.29 -4.90 6.41
C ILE A 43 1.29 -3.80 6.80
N CYS A 44 0.37 -4.08 7.68
CA CYS A 44 -0.64 -3.13 8.16
C CYS A 44 -1.44 -2.46 7.04
N GLY A 45 -1.75 -3.22 5.98
CA GLY A 45 -2.78 -2.85 5.02
C GLY A 45 -4.18 -3.18 5.54
N THR A 46 -5.19 -3.06 4.68
CA THR A 46 -6.60 -3.42 5.03
C THR A 46 -6.73 -4.89 5.46
N THR A 47 -6.05 -5.80 4.76
CA THR A 47 -6.03 -7.23 5.08
C THR A 47 -5.35 -7.50 6.42
N GLY A 48 -4.37 -6.69 6.80
CA GLY A 48 -3.73 -6.74 8.11
C GLY A 48 -4.50 -6.01 9.21
N GLU A 49 -5.77 -5.68 8.98
CA GLU A 49 -6.70 -5.10 9.96
C GLU A 49 -6.20 -3.79 10.61
N ALA A 50 -5.42 -2.99 9.85
CA ALA A 50 -4.82 -1.75 10.34
C ALA A 50 -5.81 -0.76 10.99
N SER A 51 -7.09 -0.80 10.60
CA SER A 51 -8.13 0.07 11.15
C SER A 51 -8.57 -0.29 12.58
N THR A 52 -8.22 -1.46 13.06
CA THR A 52 -8.58 -1.97 14.40
C THR A 52 -7.39 -2.08 15.35
N LEU A 53 -6.17 -1.86 14.83
CA LEU A 53 -4.96 -1.75 15.65
C LEU A 53 -4.85 -0.36 16.28
N SER A 54 -4.38 -0.27 17.52
CA SER A 54 -3.87 1.00 18.06
C SER A 54 -2.67 1.48 17.24
N HIS A 55 -2.32 2.76 17.32
CA HIS A 55 -1.15 3.27 16.61
C HIS A 55 0.15 2.60 17.08
N GLU A 56 0.24 2.26 18.35
CA GLU A 56 1.37 1.56 18.95
C GLU A 56 1.51 0.15 18.39
N GLU A 57 0.43 -0.63 18.35
CA GLU A 57 0.41 -1.98 17.75
C GLU A 57 0.73 -1.94 16.26
N HIS A 58 0.15 -0.98 15.54
CA HIS A 58 0.40 -0.78 14.11
C HIS A 58 1.90 -0.55 13.85
N LEU A 59 2.50 0.37 14.56
CA LEU A 59 3.92 0.72 14.40
C LEU A 59 4.84 -0.41 14.87
N GLU A 60 4.49 -1.13 15.94
CA GLU A 60 5.25 -2.30 16.37
C GLU A 60 5.17 -3.45 15.33
N CYS A 61 4.02 -3.67 14.70
CA CYS A 61 3.88 -4.62 13.58
C CYS A 61 4.81 -4.26 12.42
N VAL A 62 4.85 -2.97 12.02
CA VAL A 62 5.74 -2.51 10.96
C VAL A 62 7.19 -2.75 11.32
N LYS A 63 7.60 -2.32 12.52
CA LYS A 63 8.97 -2.48 13.03
C LYS A 63 9.39 -3.95 13.07
N LYS A 64 8.54 -4.84 13.62
CA LYS A 64 8.81 -6.28 13.69
C LYS A 64 8.88 -6.91 12.30
N CYS A 65 8.02 -6.50 11.38
CA CYS A 65 8.08 -7.00 10.01
C CYS A 65 9.41 -6.65 9.34
N VAL A 66 9.90 -5.42 9.50
CA VAL A 66 11.23 -5.00 8.98
C VAL A 66 12.35 -5.80 9.63
N GLU A 67 12.33 -5.96 10.98
CA GLU A 67 13.31 -6.78 11.70
C GLU A 67 13.34 -8.23 11.18
N PHE A 68 12.17 -8.86 11.01
CA PHE A 68 12.06 -10.25 10.57
C PHE A 68 12.41 -10.43 9.08
N ALA A 69 12.09 -9.44 8.24
CA ALA A 69 12.45 -9.44 6.83
C ALA A 69 13.97 -9.40 6.61
N ASP A 70 14.70 -8.70 7.48
CA ASP A 70 16.17 -8.60 7.46
C ASP A 70 16.72 -8.36 6.04
N GLN A 71 16.13 -7.42 5.32
CA GLN A 71 16.43 -7.05 3.92
C GLN A 71 16.31 -8.18 2.89
N ARG A 72 15.79 -9.36 3.27
CA ARG A 72 15.61 -10.51 2.38
C ARG A 72 14.40 -10.39 1.46
N ILE A 73 13.44 -9.55 1.84
CA ILE A 73 12.22 -9.24 1.09
C ILE A 73 11.85 -7.77 1.32
N LYS A 74 11.26 -7.13 0.31
CA LYS A 74 10.81 -5.74 0.43
C LYS A 74 9.64 -5.61 1.41
N VAL A 75 9.69 -4.58 2.27
CA VAL A 75 8.63 -4.28 3.23
C VAL A 75 8.00 -2.94 2.89
N ILE A 76 6.69 -2.94 2.65
CA ILE A 76 5.88 -1.76 2.36
C ILE A 76 4.90 -1.58 3.51
N ALA A 77 4.92 -0.44 4.19
CA ALA A 77 3.99 -0.18 5.29
C ALA A 77 2.69 0.49 4.80
N GLY A 78 1.55 -0.04 5.22
CA GLY A 78 0.26 0.64 5.07
C GLY A 78 0.14 1.75 6.12
N THR A 79 0.18 3.02 5.71
CA THR A 79 0.19 4.17 6.64
C THR A 79 -0.94 5.18 6.37
N GLY A 80 -1.80 4.90 5.38
CA GLY A 80 -2.90 5.78 5.03
C GLY A 80 -3.94 5.91 6.15
N SER A 81 -4.47 7.12 6.30
CA SER A 81 -5.54 7.46 7.25
C SER A 81 -6.47 8.49 6.62
N ASN A 82 -7.69 8.58 7.15
CA ASN A 82 -8.62 9.66 6.79
C ASN A 82 -8.27 11.00 7.46
N CYS A 83 -7.33 10.98 8.41
CA CYS A 83 -6.73 12.16 9.02
C CYS A 83 -5.31 12.36 8.46
N THR A 84 -5.06 13.49 7.79
CA THR A 84 -3.75 13.77 7.18
C THR A 84 -2.62 13.78 8.22
N ALA A 85 -2.84 14.34 9.40
CA ALA A 85 -1.84 14.35 10.47
C ALA A 85 -1.47 12.94 10.94
N THR A 86 -2.46 12.03 11.07
CA THR A 86 -2.23 10.63 11.41
C THR A 86 -1.48 9.91 10.30
N ALA A 87 -1.83 10.14 9.02
CA ALA A 87 -1.12 9.54 7.90
C ALA A 87 0.35 10.00 7.86
N ILE A 88 0.63 11.29 8.12
CA ILE A 88 1.98 11.82 8.24
C ILE A 88 2.73 11.13 9.40
N TYR A 89 2.14 11.10 10.58
CA TYR A 89 2.74 10.46 11.76
C TYR A 89 3.12 9.01 11.50
N LEU A 90 2.17 8.18 11.04
CA LEU A 90 2.44 6.78 10.74
C LEU A 90 3.49 6.60 9.64
N SER A 91 3.51 7.49 8.65
CA SER A 91 4.47 7.44 7.53
C SER A 91 5.88 7.77 7.97
N THR A 92 6.06 8.82 8.79
CA THR A 92 7.38 9.22 9.31
C THR A 92 7.96 8.19 10.28
N GLU A 93 7.12 7.60 11.15
CA GLU A 93 7.56 6.52 12.03
C GLU A 93 7.94 5.27 11.24
N ALA A 94 7.12 4.84 10.27
CA ALA A 94 7.43 3.69 9.42
C ALA A 94 8.73 3.88 8.63
N GLU A 95 8.97 5.07 8.07
CA GLU A 95 10.23 5.40 7.39
C GLU A 95 11.42 5.23 8.35
N SER A 96 11.30 5.68 9.61
CA SER A 96 12.37 5.56 10.60
C SER A 96 12.76 4.12 10.92
N TYR A 97 11.87 3.16 10.69
CA TYR A 97 12.15 1.73 10.88
C TYR A 97 12.83 1.09 9.67
N GLY A 98 12.94 1.80 8.55
CA GLY A 98 13.65 1.34 7.36
C GLY A 98 12.79 0.54 6.38
N VAL A 99 11.51 0.88 6.23
CA VAL A 99 10.64 0.31 5.19
C VAL A 99 11.12 0.70 3.79
N ASP A 100 10.88 -0.14 2.80
CA ASP A 100 11.21 0.11 1.39
C ASP A 100 10.22 1.03 0.67
N GLY A 101 9.05 1.26 1.26
CA GLY A 101 8.02 2.13 0.72
C GLY A 101 6.76 2.16 1.58
N LEU A 102 5.82 2.99 1.17
CA LEU A 102 4.54 3.18 1.86
C LEU A 102 3.37 2.87 0.92
N LEU A 103 2.31 2.28 1.47
CA LEU A 103 1.01 2.15 0.82
C LEU A 103 0.02 3.08 1.52
N VAL A 104 -0.42 4.13 0.82
CA VAL A 104 -1.27 5.17 1.40
C VAL A 104 -2.66 5.13 0.77
N VAL A 105 -3.65 4.64 1.53
CA VAL A 105 -5.04 4.59 1.10
C VAL A 105 -5.65 6.00 1.08
N THR A 106 -6.63 6.22 0.19
CA THR A 106 -7.42 7.46 0.20
C THR A 106 -8.05 7.71 1.56
N PRO A 107 -8.24 8.99 1.97
CA PRO A 107 -9.07 9.30 3.12
C PRO A 107 -10.44 8.63 2.97
N TYR A 108 -10.74 7.70 3.87
CA TYR A 108 -12.01 6.96 3.92
C TYR A 108 -13.03 7.72 4.76
N TYR A 109 -14.33 7.48 4.51
CA TYR A 109 -15.45 8.11 5.22
C TYR A 109 -15.66 9.60 4.87
N ASN A 110 -14.63 10.43 4.83
CA ASN A 110 -14.69 11.91 4.66
C ASN A 110 -15.12 12.34 3.24
N LYS A 111 -15.07 11.44 2.23
CA LYS A 111 -15.42 11.71 0.83
C LYS A 111 -14.68 12.92 0.26
N ALA A 112 -13.34 12.89 0.35
CA ALA A 112 -12.48 13.95 -0.15
C ALA A 112 -12.71 14.23 -1.65
N THR A 113 -12.63 15.50 -2.04
CA THR A 113 -12.62 15.91 -3.46
C THR A 113 -11.27 15.59 -4.10
N GLN A 114 -11.15 15.61 -5.44
CA GLN A 114 -9.87 15.39 -6.12
C GLN A 114 -8.80 16.40 -5.69
N LYS A 115 -9.16 17.67 -5.50
CA LYS A 115 -8.25 18.68 -4.94
C LYS A 115 -7.83 18.36 -3.51
N GLY A 116 -8.76 17.85 -2.69
CA GLY A 116 -8.46 17.38 -1.33
C GLY A 116 -7.52 16.19 -1.34
N LEU A 117 -7.67 15.22 -2.27
CA LEU A 117 -6.76 14.10 -2.44
C LEU A 117 -5.35 14.57 -2.83
N ILE A 118 -5.24 15.49 -3.78
CA ILE A 118 -3.95 16.08 -4.17
C ILE A 118 -3.27 16.71 -2.94
N ALA A 119 -3.98 17.53 -2.19
CA ALA A 119 -3.41 18.19 -1.01
C ALA A 119 -3.00 17.17 0.08
N HIS A 120 -3.84 16.17 0.34
CA HIS A 120 -3.57 15.12 1.33
C HIS A 120 -2.33 14.30 0.96
N PHE A 121 -2.28 13.72 -0.25
CA PHE A 121 -1.15 12.90 -0.66
C PHE A 121 0.15 13.70 -0.79
N THR A 122 0.08 14.94 -1.27
CA THR A 122 1.25 15.83 -1.30
C THR A 122 1.79 16.12 0.11
N ALA A 123 0.90 16.35 1.09
CA ALA A 123 1.31 16.60 2.46
C ALA A 123 2.00 15.37 3.09
N VAL A 124 1.46 14.17 2.84
CA VAL A 124 2.10 12.91 3.30
C VAL A 124 3.44 12.71 2.59
N ALA A 125 3.48 12.87 1.28
CA ALA A 125 4.68 12.67 0.48
C ALA A 125 5.82 13.63 0.87
N ASN A 126 5.50 14.88 1.18
CA ASN A 126 6.49 15.87 1.62
C ASN A 126 7.06 15.61 3.03
N SER A 127 6.47 14.69 3.79
CA SER A 127 6.94 14.34 5.14
C SER A 127 7.95 13.19 5.17
N VAL A 128 8.14 12.50 4.05
CA VAL A 128 8.99 11.31 3.92
C VAL A 128 9.81 11.33 2.64
N ASN A 129 10.87 10.53 2.59
CA ASN A 129 11.71 10.37 1.39
C ASN A 129 11.48 9.02 0.69
N VAL A 130 10.93 8.03 1.40
CA VAL A 130 10.65 6.70 0.82
C VAL A 130 9.54 6.77 -0.23
N PRO A 131 9.56 5.88 -1.24
CA PRO A 131 8.55 5.87 -2.28
C PRO A 131 7.16 5.51 -1.76
N ILE A 132 6.14 6.12 -2.36
CA ILE A 132 4.73 5.95 -2.00
C ILE A 132 3.96 5.29 -3.15
N ILE A 133 3.16 4.29 -2.79
CA ILE A 133 2.11 3.71 -3.63
C ILE A 133 0.77 4.27 -3.13
N LEU A 134 0.06 4.99 -3.99
CA LEU A 134 -1.33 5.40 -3.73
C LEU A 134 -2.21 4.14 -3.66
N TYR A 135 -3.23 4.14 -2.80
CA TYR A 135 -4.18 3.02 -2.76
C TYR A 135 -5.61 3.50 -3.01
N ASN A 136 -6.15 3.05 -4.14
CA ASN A 136 -7.51 3.37 -4.59
C ASN A 136 -8.43 2.16 -4.39
N VAL A 137 -9.38 2.26 -3.46
CA VAL A 137 -10.36 1.21 -3.14
C VAL A 137 -11.73 1.81 -2.80
N PRO A 138 -12.42 2.38 -3.79
CA PRO A 138 -13.64 3.15 -3.57
C PRO A 138 -14.78 2.37 -2.92
N SER A 139 -14.83 1.04 -3.09
CA SER A 139 -15.80 0.16 -2.44
C SER A 139 -15.70 0.15 -0.90
N ARG A 140 -14.50 0.44 -0.34
CA ARG A 140 -14.27 0.52 1.09
C ARG A 140 -14.22 1.94 1.62
N THR A 141 -13.69 2.88 0.82
CA THR A 141 -13.42 4.24 1.27
C THR A 141 -14.55 5.23 0.95
N GLY A 142 -15.38 4.91 -0.05
CA GLY A 142 -16.35 5.86 -0.61
C GLY A 142 -15.67 7.00 -1.38
N CYS A 143 -14.38 6.87 -1.69
CA CYS A 143 -13.57 7.87 -2.37
C CYS A 143 -12.77 7.21 -3.51
N ASN A 144 -12.87 7.75 -4.72
CA ASN A 144 -12.17 7.24 -5.89
C ASN A 144 -11.13 8.26 -6.38
N ILE A 145 -9.88 7.81 -6.54
CA ILE A 145 -8.85 8.60 -7.21
C ILE A 145 -9.12 8.53 -8.73
N GLN A 146 -9.39 9.66 -9.35
CA GLN A 146 -9.54 9.71 -10.80
C GLN A 146 -8.17 9.50 -11.47
N PRO A 147 -8.11 8.87 -12.67
CA PRO A 147 -6.87 8.66 -13.39
C PRO A 147 -6.03 9.94 -13.56
N GLU A 148 -6.67 11.05 -13.85
CA GLU A 148 -6.02 12.35 -14.00
C GLU A 148 -5.35 12.83 -12.70
N THR A 149 -5.99 12.54 -11.56
CA THR A 149 -5.46 12.88 -10.24
C THR A 149 -4.23 12.04 -9.89
N ALA A 150 -4.28 10.74 -10.17
CA ALA A 150 -3.13 9.84 -9.96
C ALA A 150 -1.93 10.25 -10.80
N VAL A 151 -2.16 10.53 -12.09
CA VAL A 151 -1.12 10.98 -13.02
C VAL A 151 -0.56 12.33 -12.60
N TYR A 152 -1.43 13.29 -12.23
CA TYR A 152 -0.98 14.59 -11.72
C TYR A 152 -0.04 14.44 -10.52
N LEU A 153 -0.42 13.61 -9.54
CA LEU A 153 0.41 13.36 -8.35
C LEU A 153 1.77 12.75 -8.73
N ALA A 154 1.80 11.72 -9.58
CA ALA A 154 3.04 11.08 -10.01
C ALA A 154 3.97 12.02 -10.79
N GLN A 155 3.42 12.98 -11.53
CA GLN A 155 4.21 13.95 -12.30
C GLN A 155 4.73 15.13 -11.48
N ASN A 156 4.07 15.46 -10.36
CA ASN A 156 4.37 16.68 -9.59
C ASN A 156 4.90 16.40 -8.18
N VAL A 157 4.93 15.13 -7.75
CA VAL A 157 5.42 14.72 -6.42
C VAL A 157 6.37 13.54 -6.62
N GLU A 158 7.66 13.79 -6.42
CA GLU A 158 8.76 12.92 -6.84
C GLU A 158 8.70 11.50 -6.26
N ASN A 159 8.31 11.36 -4.99
CA ASN A 159 8.25 10.08 -4.31
C ASN A 159 6.90 9.35 -4.43
N ILE A 160 5.93 9.88 -5.17
CA ILE A 160 4.72 9.12 -5.54
C ILE A 160 5.01 8.34 -6.83
N VAL A 161 5.29 7.05 -6.68
CA VAL A 161 5.83 6.21 -7.77
C VAL A 161 4.86 5.14 -8.26
N GLY A 162 3.79 4.85 -7.51
CA GLY A 162 2.88 3.77 -7.84
C GLY A 162 1.44 4.01 -7.41
N ILE A 163 0.55 3.18 -7.94
CA ILE A 163 -0.84 3.07 -7.48
C ILE A 163 -1.26 1.61 -7.40
N LYS A 164 -1.81 1.21 -6.25
CA LYS A 164 -2.61 -0.02 -6.10
C LYS A 164 -4.04 0.29 -6.50
N GLU A 165 -4.45 -0.22 -7.65
CA GLU A 165 -5.79 -0.01 -8.19
C GLU A 165 -6.71 -1.17 -7.81
N ALA A 166 -7.71 -0.89 -7.02
CA ALA A 166 -8.70 -1.83 -6.51
C ALA A 166 -10.15 -1.31 -6.68
N SER A 167 -10.38 -0.48 -7.71
CA SER A 167 -11.74 0.00 -8.01
C SER A 167 -12.65 -1.08 -8.58
N GLY A 168 -12.09 -2.17 -9.12
CA GLY A 168 -12.84 -3.17 -9.87
C GLY A 168 -13.25 -2.71 -11.28
N ASN A 169 -12.83 -1.53 -11.71
CA ASN A 169 -13.22 -0.92 -12.98
C ASN A 169 -12.06 -0.94 -13.99
N ILE A 170 -12.03 -1.97 -14.83
CA ILE A 170 -11.00 -2.12 -15.87
C ILE A 170 -10.99 -0.93 -16.84
N SER A 171 -12.12 -0.31 -17.14
CA SER A 171 -12.15 0.87 -18.00
C SER A 171 -11.39 2.06 -17.36
N GLN A 172 -11.44 2.20 -16.04
CA GLN A 172 -10.62 3.17 -15.31
C GLN A 172 -9.14 2.82 -15.39
N VAL A 173 -8.80 1.53 -15.25
CA VAL A 173 -7.39 1.06 -15.39
C VAL A 173 -6.85 1.35 -16.78
N VAL A 174 -7.63 1.08 -17.83
CA VAL A 174 -7.25 1.39 -19.24
C VAL A 174 -6.96 2.89 -19.39
N LYS A 175 -7.86 3.73 -18.88
CA LYS A 175 -7.68 5.19 -18.92
C LYS A 175 -6.44 5.63 -18.15
N LEU A 176 -6.23 5.07 -16.94
CA LEU A 176 -5.06 5.34 -16.13
C LEU A 176 -3.77 4.96 -16.85
N ALA A 177 -3.67 3.75 -17.39
CA ALA A 177 -2.50 3.28 -18.13
C ALA A 177 -2.21 4.16 -19.36
N SER A 178 -3.25 4.56 -20.09
CA SER A 178 -3.10 5.46 -21.25
C SER A 178 -2.57 6.84 -20.86
N LEU A 179 -3.11 7.45 -19.80
CA LEU A 179 -2.69 8.78 -19.35
C LEU A 179 -1.32 8.75 -18.67
N ALA A 180 -1.02 7.67 -17.95
CA ALA A 180 0.22 7.52 -17.20
C ALA A 180 1.46 7.49 -18.12
N ASN A 181 1.36 6.86 -19.28
CA ASN A 181 2.49 6.73 -20.22
C ASN A 181 3.82 6.36 -19.51
N GLY A 182 3.73 5.48 -18.51
CA GLY A 182 4.89 4.99 -17.74
C GLY A 182 5.37 5.89 -16.58
N CYS A 183 4.69 7.00 -16.27
CA CYS A 183 5.11 7.88 -15.15
C CYS A 183 4.72 7.33 -13.76
N ILE A 184 3.86 6.32 -13.69
CA ILE A 184 3.42 5.68 -12.43
C ILE A 184 3.30 4.17 -12.62
N ASP A 185 3.78 3.39 -11.67
CA ASP A 185 3.59 1.94 -11.66
C ASP A 185 2.17 1.58 -11.22
N ILE A 186 1.53 0.65 -11.95
CA ILE A 186 0.17 0.22 -11.65
C ILE A 186 0.22 -1.21 -11.12
N TYR A 187 -0.30 -1.42 -9.91
CA TYR A 187 -0.45 -2.73 -9.27
C TYR A 187 -1.92 -3.07 -9.12
N SER A 188 -2.30 -4.32 -9.39
CA SER A 188 -3.64 -4.78 -9.09
C SER A 188 -3.86 -4.91 -7.59
N GLY A 189 -4.99 -4.42 -7.10
CA GLY A 189 -5.47 -4.69 -5.74
C GLY A 189 -6.55 -5.77 -5.70
N ASN A 190 -6.93 -6.31 -6.87
CA ASN A 190 -7.94 -7.36 -7.06
C ASN A 190 -7.28 -8.57 -7.73
N ASP A 191 -7.34 -9.73 -7.09
CA ASP A 191 -6.68 -10.95 -7.56
C ASP A 191 -7.25 -11.45 -8.90
N ASP A 192 -8.54 -11.24 -9.16
CA ASP A 192 -9.23 -11.58 -10.41
C ASP A 192 -8.89 -10.64 -11.59
N GLN A 193 -8.26 -9.49 -11.32
CA GLN A 193 -7.91 -8.48 -12.33
C GLN A 193 -6.42 -8.42 -12.65
N VAL A 194 -5.61 -9.34 -12.14
CA VAL A 194 -4.16 -9.36 -12.35
C VAL A 194 -3.82 -9.48 -13.84
N VAL A 195 -4.39 -10.48 -14.53
CA VAL A 195 -4.09 -10.74 -15.93
C VAL A 195 -4.44 -9.57 -16.85
N PRO A 196 -5.66 -9.01 -16.81
CA PRO A 196 -5.98 -7.84 -17.63
C PRO A 196 -5.13 -6.62 -17.29
N LEU A 197 -4.77 -6.42 -16.01
CA LEU A 197 -3.92 -5.28 -15.61
C LEU A 197 -2.50 -5.44 -16.13
N LEU A 198 -1.92 -6.64 -16.08
CA LEU A 198 -0.61 -6.92 -16.65
C LEU A 198 -0.60 -6.69 -18.17
N ALA A 199 -1.67 -7.07 -18.89
CA ALA A 199 -1.82 -6.81 -20.33
C ALA A 199 -1.84 -5.30 -20.66
N LEU A 200 -2.19 -4.45 -19.70
CA LEU A 200 -2.17 -2.98 -19.82
C LEU A 200 -0.84 -2.35 -19.37
N GLY A 201 0.20 -3.16 -19.10
CA GLY A 201 1.51 -2.69 -18.67
C GLY A 201 1.69 -2.53 -17.16
N GLY A 202 0.79 -3.10 -16.37
CA GLY A 202 0.92 -3.16 -14.91
C GLY A 202 2.17 -3.93 -14.46
N LYS A 203 2.62 -3.66 -13.24
CA LYS A 203 3.87 -4.21 -12.68
C LYS A 203 3.66 -5.45 -11.82
N GLY A 204 2.43 -5.71 -11.39
CA GLY A 204 2.15 -6.84 -10.52
C GLY A 204 0.86 -6.69 -9.72
N VAL A 205 0.82 -7.35 -8.59
CA VAL A 205 -0.33 -7.42 -7.69
C VAL A 205 0.09 -7.20 -6.23
N ILE A 206 -0.78 -6.55 -5.46
CA ILE A 206 -0.74 -6.58 -4.00
C ILE A 206 -1.95 -7.43 -3.56
N SER A 207 -1.68 -8.72 -3.38
CA SER A 207 -2.65 -9.80 -3.31
C SER A 207 -3.17 -10.05 -1.90
N VAL A 208 -4.43 -10.42 -1.77
CA VAL A 208 -5.02 -10.99 -0.55
C VAL A 208 -4.85 -12.52 -0.54
N THR A 209 -5.07 -13.18 -1.67
CA THR A 209 -5.00 -14.65 -1.77
C THR A 209 -3.57 -15.19 -1.61
N ALA A 210 -2.56 -14.36 -1.76
CA ALA A 210 -1.16 -14.74 -1.52
C ALA A 210 -0.85 -15.09 -0.03
N ASN A 211 -1.80 -14.91 0.89
CA ASN A 211 -1.66 -15.37 2.29
C ASN A 211 -1.84 -16.88 2.47
N ILE A 212 -2.30 -17.61 1.44
CA ILE A 212 -2.60 -19.06 1.47
C ILE A 212 -1.92 -19.80 0.33
#